data_8b7a5162e392e3dffe93bf65c473b7f9
#
_entry.id   8b7a5162e392e3dffe93bf65c473b7f9
#
_cell.length_a   1.000
_cell.length_b   1.000
_cell.length_c   1.000
_cell.angle_alpha   90.00
_cell.angle_beta   90.00
_cell.angle_gamma   90.00
#
_symmetry.space_group_name_H-M   'P 1'
#
loop_
_entity.id
_entity.type
_entity.pdbx_description
1 polymer ?
#
loop_
_entity_poly.entity_id
_entity_poly.type
_entity_poly.pdbx_seq_one_letter_code
_entity_poly.pdbx_strand_id
1 'polypeptide(L)'
;VSIFDKQIAKYLEKGILEEKGRSVGMRPIPLAIYLIEEWLLYRTPEKLKEFIEVIQKAPQRNVLTNSFCRRFELMGYNYKARDLVNQLLGDNSPFADAEVIDSELGSRLFCSFVNVNPVAVSRLYTKVFGNMPKEDLLKIETGRRNIVWTLEKLCFAEETFESGASLMLQFANSENETWSNNATGEFTRLFTIYLPATSVNLERRSFFLKDKIRK
;
A
#
# COMPACT_ATOMS: atom_id res chain seq x y z
N VAL A 1 16.81 14.47 32.21
CA VAL A 1 17.06 14.33 30.74
C VAL A 1 17.49 12.89 30.49
N SER A 2 16.71 12.17 29.70
CA SER A 2 17.02 10.77 29.38
C SER A 2 18.27 10.65 28.50
N ILE A 3 18.89 9.45 28.47
CA ILE A 3 19.99 9.19 27.54
C ILE A 3 19.54 9.42 26.09
N PHE A 4 18.27 9.10 25.80
CA PHE A 4 17.67 9.29 24.50
C PHE A 4 17.60 10.79 24.10
N ASP A 5 17.16 11.68 25.01
CA ASP A 5 17.10 13.12 24.75
C ASP A 5 18.48 13.73 24.45
N LYS A 6 19.51 13.27 25.17
CA LYS A 6 20.90 13.69 24.91
C LYS A 6 21.38 13.27 23.53
N GLN A 7 21.05 12.06 23.08
CA GLN A 7 21.41 11.59 21.74
C GLN A 7 20.66 12.38 20.66
N ILE A 8 19.37 12.64 20.84
CA ILE A 8 18.60 13.47 19.90
C ILE A 8 19.24 14.85 19.77
N ALA A 9 19.51 15.55 20.87
CA ALA A 9 20.15 16.88 20.85
C ALA A 9 21.47 16.86 20.07
N LYS A 10 22.33 15.87 20.32
CA LYS A 10 23.60 15.70 19.62
C LYS A 10 23.43 15.52 18.09
N TYR A 11 22.42 14.78 17.66
CA TYR A 11 22.19 14.53 16.22
C TYR A 11 21.46 15.67 15.54
N LEU A 12 20.66 16.45 16.27
CA LEU A 12 20.09 17.73 15.80
C LEU A 12 21.21 18.74 15.54
N GLU A 13 22.14 18.91 16.49
CA GLU A 13 23.30 19.80 16.33
C GLU A 13 24.15 19.45 15.11
N LYS A 14 24.32 18.15 14.83
CA LYS A 14 25.03 17.64 13.65
C LYS A 14 24.24 17.73 12.32
N GLY A 15 23.00 18.20 12.34
CA GLY A 15 22.15 18.28 11.17
C GLY A 15 21.74 16.91 10.59
N ILE A 16 21.91 15.83 11.35
CA ILE A 16 21.48 14.46 10.98
C ILE A 16 19.99 14.29 11.24
N LEU A 17 19.49 14.87 12.32
CA LEU A 17 18.07 14.96 12.63
C LEU A 17 17.55 16.38 12.37
N GLU A 18 16.25 16.49 12.18
CA GLU A 18 15.53 17.77 12.08
C GLU A 18 14.25 17.70 12.92
N GLU A 19 13.90 18.82 13.53
CA GLU A 19 12.61 18.98 14.21
C GLU A 19 11.51 19.30 13.20
N LYS A 20 10.37 18.60 13.33
CA LYS A 20 9.14 18.82 12.58
C LYS A 20 7.96 18.93 13.55
N GLY A 21 7.74 20.12 14.06
CA GLY A 21 6.76 20.38 15.12
C GLY A 21 7.11 19.62 16.40
N ARG A 22 6.29 18.63 16.76
CA ARG A 22 6.52 17.79 17.97
C ARG A 22 7.27 16.49 17.67
N SER A 23 7.73 16.31 16.46
CA SER A 23 8.41 15.07 16.01
C SER A 23 9.82 15.39 15.56
N VAL A 24 10.69 14.41 15.68
CA VAL A 24 12.06 14.46 15.16
C VAL A 24 12.16 13.49 14.00
N GLY A 25 12.71 13.95 12.89
CA GLY A 25 12.90 13.15 11.68
C GLY A 25 14.36 13.09 11.24
N MET A 26 14.71 12.04 10.50
CA MET A 26 16.03 11.95 9.87
C MET A 26 16.04 12.79 8.59
N ARG A 27 16.99 13.71 8.49
CA ARG A 27 17.13 14.64 7.38
C ARG A 27 17.70 14.00 6.12
N PRO A 28 18.82 13.23 6.17
CA PRO A 28 19.33 12.57 4.97
C PRO A 28 18.48 11.32 4.65
N ILE A 29 17.69 11.39 3.57
CA ILE A 29 16.85 10.26 3.13
C ILE A 29 17.67 8.98 2.91
N PRO A 30 18.87 8.99 2.25
CA PRO A 30 19.67 7.79 2.09
C PRO A 30 20.06 7.13 3.41
N LEU A 31 20.36 7.92 4.43
CA LEU A 31 20.67 7.39 5.76
C LEU A 31 19.42 6.78 6.43
N ALA A 32 18.26 7.41 6.26
CA ALA A 32 17.01 6.86 6.77
C ALA A 32 16.68 5.51 6.11
N ILE A 33 16.91 5.39 4.80
CA ILE A 33 16.73 4.15 4.04
C ILE A 33 17.68 3.08 4.56
N TYR A 34 18.98 3.36 4.66
CA TYR A 34 19.97 2.44 5.18
C TYR A 34 19.61 1.90 6.58
N LEU A 35 19.19 2.79 7.49
CA LEU A 35 18.79 2.37 8.84
C LEU A 35 17.52 1.52 8.87
N ILE A 36 16.60 1.72 7.94
CA ILE A 36 15.42 0.86 7.79
C ILE A 36 15.84 -0.52 7.26
N GLU A 37 16.74 -0.59 6.30
CA GLU A 37 17.27 -1.87 5.79
C GLU A 37 17.92 -2.66 6.93
N GLU A 38 18.82 -2.04 7.69
CA GLU A 38 19.44 -2.65 8.86
C GLU A 38 18.39 -3.12 9.89
N TRP A 39 17.37 -2.28 10.14
CA TRP A 39 16.30 -2.63 11.05
C TRP A 39 15.48 -3.83 10.56
N LEU A 40 15.19 -3.92 9.26
CA LEU A 40 14.41 -5.00 8.64
C LEU A 40 15.15 -6.35 8.68
N LEU A 41 16.50 -6.36 8.64
CA LEU A 41 17.30 -7.60 8.66
C LEU A 41 16.97 -8.52 9.86
N TYR A 42 16.58 -7.92 10.97
CA TYR A 42 16.31 -8.63 12.23
C TYR A 42 14.83 -8.70 12.58
N ARG A 43 13.92 -8.40 11.62
CA ARG A 43 12.47 -8.43 11.86
C ARG A 43 11.82 -9.70 11.35
N THR A 44 10.83 -10.14 12.12
CA THR A 44 9.86 -11.16 11.70
C THR A 44 8.52 -10.48 11.41
N PRO A 45 7.58 -11.15 10.71
CA PRO A 45 6.24 -10.61 10.47
C PRO A 45 5.52 -10.20 11.77
N GLU A 46 5.67 -10.98 12.85
CA GLU A 46 5.07 -10.70 14.14
C GLU A 46 5.62 -9.39 14.75
N LYS A 47 6.93 -9.21 14.71
CA LYS A 47 7.57 -7.97 15.20
C LYS A 47 7.21 -6.76 14.35
N LEU A 48 7.00 -6.93 13.05
CA LEU A 48 6.50 -5.85 12.20
C LEU A 48 5.06 -5.51 12.57
N LYS A 49 4.21 -6.51 12.82
CA LYS A 49 2.84 -6.32 13.30
C LYS A 49 2.81 -5.58 14.64
N GLU A 50 3.59 -6.03 15.63
CA GLU A 50 3.72 -5.36 16.93
C GLU A 50 4.13 -3.89 16.78
N PHE A 51 5.07 -3.61 15.88
CA PHE A 51 5.52 -2.24 15.59
C PHE A 51 4.39 -1.38 15.01
N ILE A 52 3.61 -1.93 14.08
CA ILE A 52 2.42 -1.26 13.50
C ILE A 52 1.40 -0.96 14.60
N GLU A 53 1.15 -1.90 15.51
CA GLU A 53 0.24 -1.70 16.66
C GLU A 53 0.75 -0.60 17.61
N VAL A 54 2.05 -0.51 17.84
CA VAL A 54 2.66 0.59 18.62
C VAL A 54 2.42 1.94 17.95
N ILE A 55 2.58 2.02 16.62
CA ILE A 55 2.28 3.24 15.85
C ILE A 55 0.80 3.63 16.03
N GLN A 56 -0.12 2.68 15.95
CA GLN A 56 -1.57 2.93 16.09
C GLN A 56 -1.94 3.53 17.45
N LYS A 57 -1.28 3.08 18.52
CA LYS A 57 -1.53 3.55 19.89
C LYS A 57 -0.87 4.90 20.21
N ALA A 58 0.02 5.37 19.35
CA ALA A 58 0.75 6.62 19.57
C ALA A 58 -0.15 7.86 19.38
N PRO A 59 0.04 8.92 20.19
CA PRO A 59 -0.73 10.18 20.03
C PRO A 59 -0.61 10.81 18.64
N GLN A 60 0.54 10.64 17.96
CA GLN A 60 0.79 11.15 16.61
C GLN A 60 0.70 10.04 15.54
N ARG A 61 -0.20 9.09 15.71
CA ARG A 61 -0.33 7.91 14.85
C ARG A 61 -0.32 8.23 13.35
N ASN A 62 -1.03 9.26 12.92
CA ASN A 62 -1.11 9.63 11.49
C ASN A 62 0.24 10.08 10.92
N VAL A 63 1.01 10.86 11.68
CA VAL A 63 2.35 11.32 11.29
C VAL A 63 3.32 10.14 11.21
N LEU A 64 3.27 9.25 12.21
CA LEU A 64 4.13 8.07 12.28
C LEU A 64 3.77 7.06 11.18
N THR A 65 2.49 6.80 10.94
CA THR A 65 2.03 5.95 9.84
C THR A 65 2.51 6.48 8.49
N ASN A 66 2.30 7.76 8.21
CA ASN A 66 2.77 8.38 6.98
C ASN A 66 4.29 8.29 6.83
N SER A 67 5.02 8.53 7.92
CA SER A 67 6.47 8.45 7.94
C SER A 67 6.98 7.03 7.66
N PHE A 68 6.35 6.02 8.27
CA PHE A 68 6.65 4.61 8.02
C PHE A 68 6.34 4.23 6.57
N CYS A 69 5.12 4.46 6.10
CA CYS A 69 4.68 4.09 4.76
C CYS A 69 5.57 4.71 3.67
N ARG A 70 5.87 6.02 3.75
CA ARG A 70 6.75 6.71 2.77
C ARG A 70 8.16 6.13 2.67
N ARG A 71 8.68 5.57 3.74
CA ARG A 71 10.02 4.96 3.73
C ARG A 71 9.95 3.49 3.32
N PHE A 72 8.91 2.80 3.78
CA PHE A 72 8.71 1.39 3.45
C PHE A 72 8.44 1.19 1.96
N GLU A 73 7.67 2.07 1.31
CA GLU A 73 7.40 1.99 -0.14
C GLU A 73 8.67 2.09 -1.00
N LEU A 74 9.76 2.66 -0.47
CA LEU A 74 11.04 2.72 -1.16
C LEU A 74 11.85 1.41 -1.09
N MET A 75 11.35 0.41 -0.32
CA MET A 75 12.05 -0.87 -0.10
C MET A 75 11.74 -1.94 -1.15
N GLY A 76 11.11 -1.61 -2.28
CA GLY A 76 10.71 -2.58 -3.31
C GLY A 76 11.87 -3.36 -3.94
N TYR A 77 13.10 -2.82 -3.90
CA TYR A 77 14.33 -3.51 -4.33
C TYR A 77 14.90 -4.44 -3.24
N ASN A 78 14.51 -4.27 -1.97
CA ASN A 78 15.04 -5.02 -0.84
C ASN A 78 14.31 -6.36 -0.69
N TYR A 79 15.04 -7.46 -0.88
CA TYR A 79 14.47 -8.82 -0.83
C TYR A 79 13.87 -9.16 0.55
N LYS A 80 14.47 -8.65 1.63
CA LYS A 80 13.97 -8.90 2.99
C LYS A 80 12.64 -8.21 3.24
N ALA A 81 12.48 -6.97 2.76
CA ALA A 81 11.20 -6.27 2.82
C ALA A 81 10.12 -7.00 2.00
N ARG A 82 10.48 -7.47 0.79
CA ARG A 82 9.56 -8.25 -0.06
C ARG A 82 9.13 -9.56 0.61
N ASP A 83 10.07 -10.28 1.23
CA ASP A 83 9.80 -11.51 1.96
C ASP A 83 8.90 -11.26 3.18
N LEU A 84 9.18 -10.23 3.97
CA LEU A 84 8.34 -9.83 5.11
C LEU A 84 6.90 -9.49 4.68
N VAL A 85 6.71 -8.74 3.59
CA VAL A 85 5.37 -8.46 3.05
C VAL A 85 4.71 -9.75 2.59
N ASN A 86 5.44 -10.64 1.90
CA ASN A 86 4.91 -11.92 1.46
C ASN A 86 4.40 -12.78 2.63
N GLN A 87 5.17 -12.86 3.71
CA GLN A 87 4.77 -13.62 4.90
C GLN A 87 3.62 -12.94 5.66
N LEU A 88 3.67 -11.62 5.82
CA LEU A 88 2.63 -10.84 6.51
C LEU A 88 1.27 -10.92 5.79
N LEU A 89 1.27 -11.02 4.46
CA LEU A 89 0.09 -11.13 3.62
C LEU A 89 -0.21 -12.59 3.20
N GLY A 90 0.37 -13.58 3.88
CA GLY A 90 0.13 -15.01 3.66
C GLY A 90 -1.24 -15.48 4.14
N ASP A 91 -1.41 -16.81 4.25
CA ASP A 91 -2.71 -17.44 4.52
C ASP A 91 -3.34 -17.02 5.85
N ASN A 92 -2.53 -16.81 6.87
CA ASN A 92 -2.95 -16.35 8.20
C ASN A 92 -2.74 -14.84 8.39
N SER A 93 -2.88 -14.07 7.32
CA SER A 93 -2.69 -12.62 7.37
C SER A 93 -3.63 -11.95 8.37
N PRO A 94 -3.13 -11.04 9.22
CA PRO A 94 -3.97 -10.20 10.06
C PRO A 94 -4.81 -9.20 9.24
N PHE A 95 -4.54 -9.08 7.95
CA PHE A 95 -5.24 -8.22 6.99
C PHE A 95 -6.22 -8.99 6.10
N ALA A 96 -6.55 -10.26 6.42
CA ALA A 96 -7.46 -11.07 5.63
C ALA A 96 -8.95 -10.67 5.78
N ASP A 97 -9.23 -9.51 6.35
CA ASP A 97 -10.55 -8.95 6.57
C ASP A 97 -10.69 -7.61 5.84
N ALA A 98 -11.82 -7.41 5.15
CA ALA A 98 -12.11 -6.20 4.41
C ALA A 98 -12.21 -4.97 5.32
N GLU A 99 -12.76 -5.09 6.52
CA GLU A 99 -12.87 -3.98 7.48
C GLU A 99 -11.48 -3.52 7.95
N VAL A 100 -10.54 -4.45 8.12
CA VAL A 100 -9.16 -4.11 8.47
C VAL A 100 -8.47 -3.38 7.31
N ILE A 101 -8.69 -3.81 6.07
CA ILE A 101 -8.14 -3.15 4.89
C ILE A 101 -8.79 -1.78 4.67
N ASP A 102 -10.10 -1.64 4.89
CA ASP A 102 -10.84 -0.38 4.75
C ASP A 102 -10.51 0.65 5.85
N SER A 103 -9.86 0.24 6.93
CA SER A 103 -9.43 1.17 7.97
C SER A 103 -8.42 2.21 7.44
N GLU A 104 -8.36 3.39 8.09
CA GLU A 104 -7.39 4.44 7.71
C GLU A 104 -5.95 3.93 7.68
N LEU A 105 -5.55 3.13 8.68
CA LEU A 105 -4.20 2.56 8.72
C LEU A 105 -4.03 1.44 7.70
N GLY A 106 -4.96 0.48 7.65
CA GLY A 106 -4.87 -0.68 6.76
C GLY A 106 -4.73 -0.24 5.32
N SER A 107 -5.61 0.63 4.84
CA SER A 107 -5.59 1.12 3.48
C SER A 107 -4.27 1.85 3.13
N ARG A 108 -3.71 2.64 4.05
CA ARG A 108 -2.41 3.29 3.87
C ARG A 108 -1.24 2.32 3.83
N LEU A 109 -1.26 1.27 4.66
CA LEU A 109 -0.23 0.23 4.62
C LEU A 109 -0.21 -0.46 3.25
N PHE A 110 -1.38 -0.77 2.69
CA PHE A 110 -1.45 -1.39 1.37
C PHE A 110 -0.94 -0.50 0.25
N CYS A 111 -1.12 0.83 0.32
CA CYS A 111 -0.50 1.78 -0.60
C CYS A 111 1.04 1.70 -0.59
N SER A 112 1.65 1.31 0.53
CA SER A 112 3.10 1.10 0.61
C SER A 112 3.52 -0.33 0.28
N PHE A 113 2.76 -1.34 0.74
CA PHE A 113 3.07 -2.75 0.49
C PHE A 113 3.04 -3.10 -1.00
N VAL A 114 2.14 -2.49 -1.78
CA VAL A 114 2.06 -2.73 -3.22
C VAL A 114 3.33 -2.29 -3.98
N ASN A 115 4.05 -1.29 -3.49
CA ASN A 115 5.34 -0.89 -4.06
C ASN A 115 6.47 -1.86 -3.70
N VAL A 116 6.32 -2.61 -2.59
CA VAL A 116 7.32 -3.57 -2.11
C VAL A 116 7.08 -4.96 -2.70
N ASN A 117 5.84 -5.45 -2.65
CA ASN A 117 5.49 -6.77 -3.18
C ASN A 117 4.07 -6.76 -3.77
N PRO A 118 3.90 -6.32 -5.04
CA PRO A 118 2.59 -6.24 -5.68
C PRO A 118 1.89 -7.60 -5.80
N VAL A 119 2.65 -8.69 -5.99
CA VAL A 119 2.09 -10.04 -6.12
C VAL A 119 1.41 -10.50 -4.83
N ALA A 120 2.06 -10.29 -3.68
CA ALA A 120 1.47 -10.63 -2.38
C ALA A 120 0.21 -9.81 -2.09
N VAL A 121 0.22 -8.51 -2.43
CA VAL A 121 -0.96 -7.64 -2.30
C VAL A 121 -2.08 -8.09 -3.23
N SER A 122 -1.78 -8.38 -4.50
CA SER A 122 -2.74 -8.87 -5.49
C SER A 122 -3.44 -10.14 -5.01
N ARG A 123 -2.66 -11.11 -4.49
CA ARG A 123 -3.19 -12.37 -3.96
C ARG A 123 -4.15 -12.13 -2.80
N LEU A 124 -3.77 -11.30 -1.83
CA LEU A 124 -4.63 -11.01 -0.68
C LEU A 124 -5.89 -10.24 -1.10
N TYR A 125 -5.76 -9.22 -1.94
CA TYR A 125 -6.91 -8.45 -2.44
C TYR A 125 -7.88 -9.33 -3.22
N THR A 126 -7.39 -10.25 -4.05
CA THR A 126 -8.23 -11.22 -4.75
C THR A 126 -8.96 -12.14 -3.78
N LYS A 127 -8.28 -12.60 -2.71
CA LYS A 127 -8.90 -13.43 -1.67
C LYS A 127 -10.01 -12.69 -0.92
N VAL A 128 -9.79 -11.41 -0.58
CA VAL A 128 -10.73 -10.62 0.24
C VAL A 128 -11.87 -10.05 -0.59
N PHE A 129 -11.56 -9.44 -1.74
CA PHE A 129 -12.55 -8.69 -2.53
C PHE A 129 -13.06 -9.45 -3.75
N GLY A 130 -12.33 -10.46 -4.24
CA GLY A 130 -12.59 -11.08 -5.55
C GLY A 130 -13.99 -11.71 -5.72
N ASN A 131 -14.60 -12.20 -4.65
CA ASN A 131 -15.96 -12.75 -4.65
C ASN A 131 -16.93 -11.94 -3.76
N MET A 132 -16.56 -10.70 -3.40
CA MET A 132 -17.39 -9.87 -2.54
C MET A 132 -18.61 -9.35 -3.33
N PRO A 133 -19.82 -9.48 -2.78
CA PRO A 133 -21.03 -8.94 -3.41
C PRO A 133 -20.96 -7.41 -3.57
N LYS A 134 -21.69 -6.89 -4.55
CA LYS A 134 -21.76 -5.45 -4.82
C LYS A 134 -22.17 -4.64 -3.59
N GLU A 135 -23.13 -5.14 -2.84
CA GLU A 135 -23.69 -4.51 -1.64
C GLU A 135 -22.62 -4.35 -0.54
N ASP A 136 -21.68 -5.30 -0.43
CA ASP A 136 -20.59 -5.25 0.55
C ASP A 136 -19.44 -4.37 0.04
N LEU A 137 -19.15 -4.37 -1.26
CA LEU A 137 -18.20 -3.43 -1.86
C LEU A 137 -18.63 -1.96 -1.74
N LEU A 138 -19.94 -1.70 -1.73
CA LEU A 138 -20.50 -0.36 -1.49
C LEU A 138 -20.30 0.13 -0.05
N LYS A 139 -20.08 -0.77 0.91
CA LYS A 139 -19.79 -0.43 2.32
C LYS A 139 -18.34 -0.04 2.56
N ILE A 140 -17.46 -0.29 1.58
CA ILE A 140 -16.06 0.13 1.63
C ILE A 140 -16.01 1.64 1.39
N GLU A 141 -15.71 2.42 2.43
CA GLU A 141 -15.78 3.89 2.40
C GLU A 141 -14.50 4.56 2.90
N THR A 142 -14.02 4.20 4.09
CA THR A 142 -12.92 4.89 4.78
C THR A 142 -11.60 4.78 4.01
N GLY A 143 -11.26 3.59 3.57
CA GLY A 143 -10.04 3.29 2.82
C GLY A 143 -10.21 3.23 1.32
N ARG A 144 -11.44 3.42 0.80
CA ARG A 144 -11.76 3.18 -0.61
C ARG A 144 -10.78 3.85 -1.57
N ARG A 145 -10.49 5.13 -1.38
CA ARG A 145 -9.51 5.85 -2.21
C ARG A 145 -8.14 5.17 -2.23
N ASN A 146 -7.63 4.78 -1.07
CA ASN A 146 -6.34 4.11 -0.95
C ASN A 146 -6.37 2.71 -1.58
N ILE A 147 -7.50 2.00 -1.47
CA ILE A 147 -7.71 0.71 -2.13
C ILE A 147 -7.68 0.90 -3.65
N VAL A 148 -8.40 1.88 -4.20
CA VAL A 148 -8.38 2.20 -5.63
C VAL A 148 -6.97 2.56 -6.11
N TRP A 149 -6.21 3.36 -5.37
CA TRP A 149 -4.81 3.66 -5.69
C TRP A 149 -3.89 2.44 -5.61
N THR A 150 -4.16 1.52 -4.70
CA THR A 150 -3.45 0.25 -4.64
C THR A 150 -3.76 -0.61 -5.88
N LEU A 151 -5.02 -0.67 -6.29
CA LEU A 151 -5.45 -1.37 -7.50
C LEU A 151 -4.86 -0.75 -8.77
N GLU A 152 -4.77 0.58 -8.86
CA GLU A 152 -4.09 1.28 -9.97
C GLU A 152 -2.66 0.77 -10.14
N LYS A 153 -1.91 0.66 -9.03
CA LYS A 153 -0.54 0.13 -9.05
C LYS A 153 -0.47 -1.36 -9.45
N LEU A 154 -1.43 -2.18 -9.00
CA LEU A 154 -1.55 -3.56 -9.45
C LEU A 154 -1.83 -3.67 -10.94
N CYS A 155 -2.61 -2.74 -11.50
CA CYS A 155 -2.92 -2.69 -12.92
C CYS A 155 -1.73 -2.23 -13.78
N PHE A 156 -0.67 -1.66 -13.18
CA PHE A 156 0.46 -1.15 -13.94
C PHE A 156 1.32 -2.28 -14.52
N ALA A 157 1.68 -3.29 -13.74
CA ALA A 157 2.59 -4.36 -14.15
C ALA A 157 1.86 -5.56 -14.77
N GLU A 158 2.48 -6.20 -15.75
CA GLU A 158 1.91 -7.35 -16.48
C GLU A 158 1.53 -8.52 -15.55
N GLU A 159 2.31 -8.77 -14.52
CA GLU A 159 2.15 -9.90 -13.61
C GLU A 159 0.87 -9.80 -12.76
N THR A 160 0.45 -8.59 -12.41
CA THR A 160 -0.70 -8.33 -11.54
C THR A 160 -1.88 -7.68 -12.27
N PHE A 161 -1.73 -7.39 -13.55
CA PHE A 161 -2.73 -6.65 -14.34
C PHE A 161 -4.11 -7.30 -14.31
N GLU A 162 -4.21 -8.59 -14.61
CA GLU A 162 -5.52 -9.25 -14.78
C GLU A 162 -6.32 -9.29 -13.47
N SER A 163 -5.64 -9.57 -12.36
CA SER A 163 -6.27 -9.55 -11.03
C SER A 163 -6.61 -8.12 -10.61
N GLY A 164 -5.67 -7.18 -10.78
CA GLY A 164 -5.89 -5.76 -10.48
C GLY A 164 -7.03 -5.15 -11.28
N ALA A 165 -7.05 -5.37 -12.61
CA ALA A 165 -8.09 -4.86 -13.49
C ALA A 165 -9.46 -5.51 -13.23
N SER A 166 -9.50 -6.81 -12.86
CA SER A 166 -10.75 -7.47 -12.47
C SER A 166 -11.33 -6.88 -11.19
N LEU A 167 -10.50 -6.66 -10.18
CA LEU A 167 -10.92 -6.01 -8.94
C LEU A 167 -11.32 -4.54 -9.18
N MET A 168 -10.55 -3.80 -9.98
CA MET A 168 -10.89 -2.42 -10.35
C MET A 168 -12.26 -2.34 -11.02
N LEU A 169 -12.58 -3.29 -11.91
CA LEU A 169 -13.90 -3.40 -12.54
C LEU A 169 -15.01 -3.65 -11.52
N GLN A 170 -14.79 -4.53 -10.53
CA GLN A 170 -15.75 -4.79 -9.47
C GLN A 170 -16.03 -3.53 -8.63
N PHE A 171 -14.98 -2.79 -8.26
CA PHE A 171 -15.10 -1.51 -7.54
C PHE A 171 -15.79 -0.45 -8.43
N ALA A 172 -15.53 -0.41 -9.73
CA ALA A 172 -16.21 0.47 -10.67
C ALA A 172 -17.71 0.15 -10.79
N ASN A 173 -18.08 -1.14 -10.83
CA ASN A 173 -19.50 -1.58 -10.82
C ASN A 173 -20.21 -1.30 -9.48
N SER A 174 -19.46 -1.06 -8.43
CA SER A 174 -19.91 -0.72 -7.08
C SER A 174 -19.47 0.69 -6.72
N GLU A 175 -19.50 1.64 -7.68
CA GLU A 175 -19.02 3.00 -7.48
C GLU A 175 -19.92 3.78 -6.51
N ASN A 176 -19.30 4.40 -5.51
CA ASN A 176 -19.96 5.27 -4.53
C ASN A 176 -19.25 6.63 -4.38
N GLU A 177 -18.26 6.91 -5.25
CA GLU A 177 -17.50 8.15 -5.25
C GLU A 177 -17.75 8.96 -6.51
N THR A 178 -17.68 10.29 -6.39
CA THR A 178 -18.04 11.23 -7.49
C THR A 178 -16.84 11.90 -8.16
N TRP A 179 -15.63 11.77 -7.63
CA TRP A 179 -14.43 12.37 -8.25
C TRP A 179 -13.91 11.56 -9.44
N SER A 180 -13.16 12.22 -10.31
CA SER A 180 -12.73 11.65 -11.60
C SER A 180 -11.70 10.52 -11.49
N ASN A 181 -10.94 10.43 -10.39
CA ASN A 181 -9.98 9.37 -10.11
C ASN A 181 -10.53 8.29 -9.16
N ASN A 182 -11.83 8.04 -9.24
CA ASN A 182 -12.51 6.91 -8.63
C ASN A 182 -12.24 5.61 -9.41
N ALA A 183 -12.80 4.49 -8.96
CA ALA A 183 -12.56 3.19 -9.60
C ALA A 183 -12.98 3.16 -11.07
N THR A 184 -14.09 3.81 -11.42
CA THR A 184 -14.58 3.93 -12.80
C THR A 184 -13.62 4.72 -13.69
N GLY A 185 -13.12 5.85 -13.19
CA GLY A 185 -12.16 6.69 -13.89
C GLY A 185 -10.84 5.95 -14.13
N GLU A 186 -10.26 5.33 -13.08
CA GLU A 186 -9.03 4.58 -13.19
C GLU A 186 -9.17 3.34 -14.08
N PHE A 187 -10.27 2.59 -13.99
CA PHE A 187 -10.53 1.47 -14.90
C PHE A 187 -10.56 1.92 -16.37
N THR A 188 -11.24 3.02 -16.66
CA THR A 188 -11.34 3.56 -18.05
C THR A 188 -9.97 3.94 -18.59
N ARG A 189 -9.10 4.53 -17.78
CA ARG A 189 -7.73 4.93 -18.15
C ARG A 189 -6.84 3.75 -18.55
N LEU A 190 -7.11 2.53 -18.07
CA LEU A 190 -6.34 1.34 -18.48
C LEU A 190 -6.49 1.03 -19.97
N PHE A 191 -7.61 1.43 -20.58
CA PHE A 191 -7.95 1.08 -21.97
C PHE A 191 -7.79 2.23 -22.95
N THR A 192 -7.25 3.37 -22.53
CA THR A 192 -6.89 4.46 -23.46
C THR A 192 -5.80 4.00 -24.43
N ILE A 193 -5.90 4.44 -25.70
CA ILE A 193 -4.93 4.08 -26.75
C ILE A 193 -3.61 4.81 -26.52
N TYR A 194 -3.67 6.10 -26.18
CA TYR A 194 -2.52 6.91 -25.89
C TYR A 194 -2.33 7.07 -24.37
N LEU A 195 -1.11 6.92 -23.88
CA LEU A 195 -0.74 7.06 -22.47
C LEU A 195 -1.67 6.27 -21.51
N PRO A 196 -1.81 4.98 -21.70
CA PRO A 196 -2.60 4.17 -20.78
C PRO A 196 -1.99 4.18 -19.39
N ALA A 197 -2.81 4.03 -18.36
CA ALA A 197 -2.36 3.93 -16.97
C ALA A 197 -1.77 2.53 -16.64
N THR A 198 -1.07 1.91 -17.58
CA THR A 198 -0.48 0.58 -17.45
C THR A 198 0.67 0.39 -18.44
N SER A 199 1.65 -0.46 -18.09
CA SER A 199 2.71 -0.91 -19.01
C SER A 199 2.27 -2.05 -19.92
N VAL A 200 1.09 -2.63 -19.67
CA VAL A 200 0.57 -3.76 -20.44
C VAL A 200 0.20 -3.35 -21.86
N ASN A 201 0.61 -4.14 -22.83
CA ASN A 201 0.39 -3.85 -24.25
C ASN A 201 -1.10 -3.85 -24.63
N LEU A 202 -1.43 -3.23 -25.76
CA LEU A 202 -2.81 -3.05 -26.23
C LEU A 202 -3.52 -4.37 -26.50
N GLU A 203 -2.82 -5.38 -27.00
CA GLU A 203 -3.41 -6.67 -27.35
C GLU A 203 -3.93 -7.38 -26.11
N ARG A 204 -3.11 -7.45 -25.06
CA ARG A 204 -3.49 -8.09 -23.78
C ARG A 204 -4.63 -7.33 -23.09
N ARG A 205 -4.58 -5.99 -23.10
CA ARG A 205 -5.69 -5.16 -22.58
C ARG A 205 -6.99 -5.40 -23.34
N SER A 206 -6.93 -5.46 -24.68
CA SER A 206 -8.09 -5.73 -25.54
C SER A 206 -8.64 -7.14 -25.31
N PHE A 207 -7.78 -8.12 -25.13
CA PHE A 207 -8.18 -9.49 -24.81
C PHE A 207 -8.92 -9.56 -23.48
N PHE A 208 -8.36 -8.95 -22.44
CA PHE A 208 -8.99 -8.86 -21.12
C PHE A 208 -10.41 -8.24 -21.21
N LEU A 209 -10.54 -7.11 -21.89
CA LEU A 209 -11.83 -6.42 -22.03
C LEU A 209 -12.87 -7.28 -22.77
N LYS A 210 -12.46 -7.94 -23.86
CA LYS A 210 -13.33 -8.87 -24.62
C LYS A 210 -13.82 -10.04 -23.78
N ASP A 211 -12.94 -10.61 -22.91
CA ASP A 211 -13.32 -11.69 -22.00
C ASP A 211 -14.37 -11.23 -20.98
N LYS A 212 -14.23 -10.01 -20.44
CA LYS A 212 -15.19 -9.45 -19.46
C LYS A 212 -16.55 -9.07 -20.05
N ILE A 213 -16.61 -8.65 -21.32
CA ILE A 213 -17.88 -8.32 -21.98
C ILE A 213 -18.67 -9.59 -22.36
N ARG A 214 -18.01 -10.73 -22.55
CA ARG A 214 -18.65 -11.99 -22.94
C ARG A 214 -19.26 -12.76 -21.77
N LYS A 215 -18.93 -12.40 -20.54
CA LYS A 215 -19.44 -13.00 -19.29
C LYS A 215 -20.53 -12.17 -18.66
#